data_c3aa1a9f9c4c7d04b76db3c725091d2c
#
_entry.id   c3aa1a9f9c4c7d04b76db3c725091d2c
#
_cell.length_a   1.000
_cell.length_b   1.000
_cell.length_c   1.000
_cell.angle_alpha   90.00
_cell.angle_beta   90.00
_cell.angle_gamma   90.00
#
_symmetry.space_group_name_H-M   'P 1'
#
loop_
_entity.id
_entity.type
_entity.pdbx_description
1 polymer ?
#
loop_
_entity_poly.entity_id
_entity_poly.type
_entity_poly.pdbx_seq_one_letter_code
_entity_poly.pdbx_strand_id
1 'polypeptide(L)'
;MLRQISNVSSNFKNLQTKYSFAEKLPFDDNSLDCIFSFNAIHHFKINEFAKECNRVLKNNGLLFIYTRLKDQNESNIWCKFFPDFSKKENRLFDIQGLTKCISNQTSLNLKSSEFFEHKRSSNLQTLVSRAEMKHYSTFSLYTISEFEKSLGKFKQNIYQNFSNPENIQWVDENTLFVFQKTLP
;
A
#
# COMPACT_ATOMS: atom_id res chain seq x y z
N MET A 1 -9.39 9.65 -7.69
CA MET A 1 -9.39 9.45 -6.21
C MET A 1 -9.80 10.72 -5.46
N LEU A 2 -9.11 11.86 -5.54
CA LEU A 2 -9.49 13.09 -4.80
C LEU A 2 -10.90 13.60 -5.06
N ARG A 3 -11.39 13.55 -6.32
CA ARG A 3 -12.79 13.92 -6.65
C ARG A 3 -13.84 13.04 -5.96
N GLN A 4 -13.53 11.77 -5.72
CA GLN A 4 -14.43 10.86 -5.01
C GLN A 4 -14.45 11.14 -3.51
N ILE A 5 -13.28 11.49 -2.95
CA ILE A 5 -13.17 11.85 -1.53
C ILE A 5 -13.83 13.20 -1.26
N SER A 6 -13.74 14.18 -2.17
CA SER A 6 -14.41 15.47 -1.99
C SER A 6 -15.93 15.37 -1.94
N ASN A 7 -16.52 14.41 -2.67
CA ASN A 7 -17.96 14.14 -2.59
C ASN A 7 -18.37 13.48 -1.24
N VAL A 8 -17.46 12.74 -0.62
CA VAL A 8 -17.69 12.13 0.70
C VAL A 8 -17.42 13.16 1.80
N SER A 9 -16.42 14.02 1.64
CA SER A 9 -16.04 15.02 2.66
C SER A 9 -17.12 16.06 2.91
N SER A 10 -18.01 16.31 1.94
CA SER A 10 -19.15 17.22 2.15
C SER A 10 -20.11 16.77 3.27
N ASN A 11 -20.11 15.47 3.60
CA ASN A 11 -20.95 14.89 4.66
C ASN A 11 -20.28 14.90 6.04
N PHE A 12 -19.00 15.30 6.13
CA PHE A 12 -18.23 15.29 7.38
C PHE A 12 -17.64 16.68 7.63
N LYS A 13 -18.14 17.39 8.64
CA LYS A 13 -17.71 18.77 8.96
C LYS A 13 -16.23 18.90 9.32
N ASN A 14 -15.62 17.82 9.78
CA ASN A 14 -14.23 17.75 10.25
C ASN A 14 -13.27 17.07 9.26
N LEU A 15 -13.73 16.74 8.03
CA LEU A 15 -12.91 16.16 6.99
C LEU A 15 -12.56 17.23 5.94
N GLN A 16 -11.24 17.45 5.75
CA GLN A 16 -10.72 18.34 4.73
C GLN A 16 -9.84 17.56 3.76
N THR A 17 -9.90 17.94 2.48
CA THR A 17 -9.03 17.39 1.45
C THR A 17 -8.08 18.45 0.95
N LYS A 18 -6.78 18.10 0.86
CA LYS A 18 -5.74 18.97 0.30
C LYS A 18 -4.93 18.19 -0.73
N TYR A 19 -4.59 18.83 -1.84
CA TYR A 19 -3.71 18.26 -2.85
C TYR A 19 -2.26 18.64 -2.51
N SER A 20 -1.42 17.64 -2.32
CA SER A 20 0.02 17.82 -2.07
C SER A 20 0.81 16.57 -2.43
N PHE A 21 2.13 16.72 -2.52
CA PHE A 21 3.04 15.58 -2.52
C PHE A 21 3.23 15.09 -1.09
N ALA A 22 3.43 13.78 -0.92
CA ALA A 22 3.70 13.19 0.39
C ALA A 22 5.02 13.69 1.01
N GLU A 23 5.93 14.12 0.15
CA GLU A 23 7.23 14.68 0.51
C GLU A 23 7.20 16.19 0.81
N LYS A 24 6.02 16.83 0.69
CA LYS A 24 5.83 18.25 1.00
C LYS A 24 4.38 18.49 1.41
N LEU A 25 4.09 18.29 2.69
CA LEU A 25 2.76 18.41 3.26
C LEU A 25 2.42 19.88 3.56
N PRO A 26 1.18 20.33 3.30
CA PRO A 26 0.74 21.72 3.51
C PRO A 26 0.36 21.98 4.98
N PHE A 27 1.28 21.65 5.90
CA PHE A 27 1.12 21.80 7.33
C PHE A 27 2.37 22.42 7.94
N ASP A 28 2.20 23.17 9.04
CA ASP A 28 3.28 23.78 9.79
C ASP A 28 4.10 22.72 10.54
N ASP A 29 5.30 23.09 10.95
CA ASP A 29 6.15 22.27 11.80
C ASP A 29 5.43 21.96 13.12
N ASN A 30 5.56 20.72 13.60
CA ASN A 30 4.99 20.28 14.88
C ASN A 30 3.49 20.58 15.02
N SER A 31 2.70 20.41 13.96
CA SER A 31 1.28 20.75 13.94
C SER A 31 0.34 19.53 14.01
N LEU A 32 0.83 18.34 13.61
CA LEU A 32 0.01 17.13 13.55
C LEU A 32 0.27 16.18 14.71
N ASP A 33 -0.80 15.60 15.26
CA ASP A 33 -0.71 14.57 16.30
C ASP A 33 -0.39 13.20 15.72
N CYS A 34 -0.93 12.90 14.50
CA CYS A 34 -0.64 11.64 13.82
C CYS A 34 -0.74 11.77 12.30
N ILE A 35 -0.07 10.85 11.61
CA ILE A 35 -0.10 10.66 10.15
C ILE A 35 -0.40 9.19 9.88
N PHE A 36 -1.25 8.93 8.87
CA PHE A 36 -1.54 7.59 8.38
C PHE A 36 -1.16 7.45 6.91
N SER A 37 -0.37 6.43 6.59
CA SER A 37 -0.12 5.98 5.21
C SER A 37 -0.71 4.58 5.04
N PHE A 38 -1.69 4.46 4.13
CA PHE A 38 -2.41 3.22 3.89
C PHE A 38 -2.14 2.69 2.47
N ASN A 39 -1.39 1.62 2.36
CA ASN A 39 -1.00 0.97 1.08
C ASN A 39 -0.44 1.94 0.02
N ALA A 40 0.29 2.97 0.45
CA ALA A 40 0.79 4.03 -0.43
C ALA A 40 2.31 4.22 -0.37
N ILE A 41 2.98 3.71 0.66
CA ILE A 41 4.38 4.01 0.97
C ILE A 41 5.35 3.67 -0.18
N HIS A 42 5.03 2.65 -0.98
CA HIS A 42 5.83 2.22 -2.14
C HIS A 42 5.77 3.18 -3.35
N HIS A 43 4.96 4.24 -3.25
CA HIS A 43 4.89 5.32 -4.24
C HIS A 43 5.71 6.55 -3.87
N PHE A 44 6.21 6.61 -2.62
CA PHE A 44 6.86 7.80 -2.09
C PHE A 44 8.39 7.73 -2.22
N LYS A 45 9.02 8.89 -2.28
CA LYS A 45 10.44 9.03 -2.01
C LYS A 45 10.63 8.92 -0.49
N ILE A 46 10.81 7.69 -0.03
CA ILE A 46 10.66 7.29 1.37
C ILE A 46 11.46 8.16 2.35
N ASN A 47 12.70 8.50 2.03
CA ASN A 47 13.54 9.31 2.90
C ASN A 47 13.03 10.76 3.02
N GLU A 48 12.54 11.33 1.91
CA GLU A 48 11.96 12.68 1.89
C GLU A 48 10.63 12.69 2.63
N PHE A 49 9.79 11.66 2.42
CA PHE A 49 8.55 11.48 3.16
C PHE A 49 8.79 11.35 4.67
N ALA A 50 9.78 10.56 5.10
CA ALA A 50 10.12 10.41 6.52
C ALA A 50 10.55 11.75 7.15
N LYS A 51 11.41 12.52 6.47
CA LYS A 51 11.81 13.86 6.91
C LYS A 51 10.62 14.81 7.03
N GLU A 52 9.71 14.76 6.07
CA GLU A 52 8.52 15.59 6.08
C GLU A 52 7.55 15.19 7.20
N CYS A 53 7.31 13.90 7.42
CA CYS A 53 6.56 13.42 8.58
C CYS A 53 7.20 13.88 9.89
N ASN A 54 8.53 13.78 10.00
CA ASN A 54 9.26 14.24 11.16
C ASN A 54 9.10 15.76 11.40
N ARG A 55 9.05 16.56 10.34
CA ARG A 55 8.85 18.01 10.43
C ARG A 55 7.46 18.35 10.97
N VAL A 56 6.41 17.78 10.37
CA VAL A 56 5.02 18.18 10.67
C VAL A 56 4.45 17.53 11.94
N LEU A 57 4.95 16.37 12.36
CA LEU A 57 4.51 15.72 13.59
C LEU A 57 4.98 16.49 14.82
N LYS A 58 4.08 16.63 15.78
CA LYS A 58 4.40 17.10 17.13
C LYS A 58 5.37 16.14 17.83
N ASN A 59 6.01 16.60 18.90
CA ASN A 59 6.74 15.72 19.82
C ASN A 59 5.77 14.66 20.37
N ASN A 60 6.21 13.40 20.40
CA ASN A 60 5.41 12.21 20.71
C ASN A 60 4.32 11.89 19.68
N GLY A 61 4.22 12.63 18.58
CA GLY A 61 3.32 12.33 17.48
C GLY A 61 3.63 11.00 16.81
N LEU A 62 2.62 10.39 16.18
CA LEU A 62 2.68 9.04 15.67
C LEU A 62 2.56 9.00 14.14
N LEU A 63 3.41 8.19 13.50
CA LEU A 63 3.30 7.83 12.10
C LEU A 63 2.86 6.37 12.00
N PHE A 64 1.70 6.15 11.39
CA PHE A 64 1.16 4.83 11.10
C PHE A 64 1.38 4.50 9.63
N ILE A 65 2.03 3.38 9.35
CA ILE A 65 2.23 2.86 8.00
C ILE A 65 1.60 1.48 7.93
N TYR A 66 0.45 1.38 7.25
CA TYR A 66 -0.17 0.10 6.92
C TYR A 66 0.19 -0.26 5.49
N THR A 67 0.92 -1.35 5.30
CA THR A 67 1.44 -1.73 3.99
C THR A 67 1.62 -3.24 3.86
N ARG A 68 1.69 -3.70 2.62
CA ARG A 68 2.18 -5.04 2.29
C ARG A 68 3.70 -4.99 2.18
N LEU A 69 4.37 -5.96 2.79
CA LEU A 69 5.79 -6.17 2.66
C LEU A 69 6.11 -7.09 1.49
N LYS A 70 7.40 -7.16 1.14
CA LYS A 70 7.88 -7.93 -0.01
C LYS A 70 7.58 -9.43 0.14
N ASP A 71 7.84 -10.01 1.30
CA ASP A 71 7.56 -11.41 1.64
C ASP A 71 6.06 -11.70 1.67
N GLN A 72 5.26 -10.80 2.22
CA GLN A 72 3.80 -10.91 2.26
C GLN A 72 3.16 -10.87 0.87
N ASN A 73 3.85 -10.28 -0.11
CA ASN A 73 3.35 -10.20 -1.47
C ASN A 73 3.25 -11.57 -2.14
N GLU A 74 4.05 -12.55 -1.71
CA GLU A 74 4.06 -13.89 -2.28
C GLU A 74 2.77 -14.68 -1.99
N SER A 75 2.08 -14.40 -0.88
CA SER A 75 0.79 -15.03 -0.53
C SER A 75 -0.38 -14.49 -1.35
N ASN A 76 -0.22 -13.32 -1.96
CA ASN A 76 -1.25 -12.66 -2.75
C ASN A 76 -1.63 -13.46 -4.01
N ILE A 77 -2.91 -13.48 -4.35
CA ILE A 77 -3.44 -14.20 -5.52
C ILE A 77 -2.78 -13.78 -6.83
N TRP A 78 -2.43 -12.50 -6.96
CA TRP A 78 -1.79 -11.97 -8.16
C TRP A 78 -0.35 -12.49 -8.31
N CYS A 79 0.41 -12.51 -7.22
CA CYS A 79 1.77 -13.05 -7.25
C CYS A 79 1.81 -14.54 -7.55
N LYS A 80 0.83 -15.30 -7.02
CA LYS A 80 0.75 -16.75 -7.25
C LYS A 80 0.35 -17.12 -8.67
N PHE A 81 -0.57 -16.38 -9.28
CA PHE A 81 -1.23 -16.84 -10.48
C PHE A 81 -1.12 -15.90 -11.69
N PHE A 82 -0.77 -14.62 -11.49
CA PHE A 82 -0.60 -13.67 -12.59
C PHE A 82 0.89 -13.61 -12.98
N PRO A 83 1.26 -14.00 -14.21
CA PRO A 83 2.66 -14.08 -14.62
C PRO A 83 3.44 -12.78 -14.40
N ASP A 84 4.64 -12.92 -13.87
CA ASP A 84 5.61 -11.84 -13.60
C ASP A 84 5.14 -10.73 -12.63
N PHE A 85 4.00 -10.90 -11.95
CA PHE A 85 3.47 -9.87 -11.06
C PHE A 85 4.44 -9.53 -9.92
N SER A 86 5.02 -10.52 -9.25
CA SER A 86 6.02 -10.31 -8.19
C SER A 86 7.32 -9.70 -8.68
N LYS A 87 7.76 -10.05 -9.90
CA LYS A 87 8.97 -9.48 -10.51
C LYS A 87 8.78 -8.00 -10.87
N LYS A 88 7.60 -7.63 -11.36
CA LYS A 88 7.28 -6.25 -11.71
C LYS A 88 7.04 -5.39 -10.45
N GLU A 89 6.58 -6.00 -9.34
CA GLU A 89 6.39 -5.29 -8.08
C GLU A 89 7.67 -5.30 -7.23
N ASN A 90 8.61 -4.46 -7.60
CA ASN A 90 9.91 -4.32 -6.95
C ASN A 90 10.00 -3.12 -5.98
N ARG A 91 8.90 -2.40 -5.75
CA ARG A 91 8.83 -1.19 -4.91
C ARG A 91 8.51 -1.49 -3.44
N LEU A 92 8.15 -2.74 -3.13
CA LEU A 92 7.81 -3.14 -1.77
C LEU A 92 9.07 -3.27 -0.90
N PHE A 93 8.94 -2.85 0.32
CA PHE A 93 10.01 -2.93 1.32
C PHE A 93 9.96 -4.26 2.06
N ASP A 94 11.08 -4.70 2.57
CA ASP A 94 11.17 -5.59 3.73
C ASP A 94 11.09 -4.77 5.04
N ILE A 95 10.93 -5.45 6.16
CA ILE A 95 10.79 -4.82 7.48
C ILE A 95 12.01 -3.95 7.80
N GLN A 96 13.20 -4.47 7.59
CA GLN A 96 14.45 -3.78 7.95
C GLN A 96 14.68 -2.56 7.08
N GLY A 97 14.46 -2.70 5.76
CA GLY A 97 14.61 -1.62 4.79
C GLY A 97 13.65 -0.48 5.08
N LEU A 98 12.36 -0.77 5.34
CA LEU A 98 11.38 0.26 5.68
C LEU A 98 11.74 0.97 6.99
N THR A 99 12.02 0.20 8.05
CA THR A 99 12.37 0.77 9.36
C THR A 99 13.61 1.65 9.27
N LYS A 100 14.66 1.17 8.59
CA LYS A 100 15.87 1.96 8.37
C LYS A 100 15.60 3.25 7.61
N CYS A 101 14.82 3.21 6.53
CA CYS A 101 14.50 4.40 5.75
C CYS A 101 13.72 5.44 6.55
N ILE A 102 12.77 5.00 7.38
CA ILE A 102 11.96 5.92 8.20
C ILE A 102 12.79 6.54 9.32
N SER A 103 13.62 5.76 10.02
CA SER A 103 14.39 6.24 11.16
C SER A 103 15.70 6.93 10.79
N ASN A 104 16.14 6.79 9.52
CA ASN A 104 17.39 7.40 9.07
C ASN A 104 17.24 8.92 8.95
N GLN A 105 18.10 9.68 9.65
CA GLN A 105 18.10 11.15 9.65
C GLN A 105 16.78 11.78 10.14
N THR A 106 16.01 11.07 10.97
CA THR A 106 14.80 11.56 11.64
C THR A 106 14.82 11.15 13.12
N SER A 107 13.89 11.71 13.91
CA SER A 107 13.62 11.26 15.28
C SER A 107 12.44 10.28 15.35
N LEU A 108 12.06 9.67 14.22
CA LEU A 108 10.98 8.67 14.15
C LEU A 108 11.55 7.29 14.49
N ASN A 109 11.16 6.75 15.63
CA ASN A 109 11.59 5.44 16.10
C ASN A 109 10.44 4.44 16.05
N LEU A 110 10.72 3.21 15.59
CA LEU A 110 9.72 2.15 15.56
C LEU A 110 9.28 1.82 16.99
N LYS A 111 7.99 1.97 17.27
CA LYS A 111 7.36 1.66 18.56
C LYS A 111 6.77 0.25 18.59
N SER A 112 6.08 -0.13 17.51
CA SER A 112 5.49 -1.45 17.36
C SER A 112 5.25 -1.78 15.89
N SER A 113 5.13 -3.08 15.62
CA SER A 113 4.61 -3.60 14.37
C SER A 113 3.60 -4.70 14.64
N GLU A 114 2.53 -4.75 13.86
CA GLU A 114 1.46 -5.74 13.99
C GLU A 114 1.15 -6.34 12.61
N PHE A 115 1.06 -7.66 12.56
CA PHE A 115 0.78 -8.43 11.37
C PHE A 115 -0.72 -8.71 11.26
N PHE A 116 -1.26 -8.58 10.04
CA PHE A 116 -2.65 -8.81 9.74
C PHE A 116 -2.81 -9.78 8.58
N GLU A 117 -3.65 -10.78 8.78
CA GLU A 117 -4.13 -11.68 7.75
C GLU A 117 -5.58 -11.36 7.40
N HIS A 118 -5.87 -11.28 6.10
CA HIS A 118 -7.21 -11.04 5.60
C HIS A 118 -7.64 -12.17 4.67
N LYS A 119 -8.56 -13.00 5.13
CA LYS A 119 -9.23 -13.97 4.26
C LYS A 119 -10.04 -13.23 3.20
N ARG A 120 -9.80 -13.57 1.95
CA ARG A 120 -10.43 -12.98 0.78
C ARG A 120 -11.15 -14.05 -0.01
N SER A 121 -12.25 -13.65 -0.64
CA SER A 121 -12.94 -14.47 -1.63
C SER A 121 -13.41 -13.60 -2.80
N SER A 122 -13.44 -14.16 -3.98
CA SER A 122 -13.96 -13.52 -5.19
C SER A 122 -14.24 -14.57 -6.26
N ASN A 123 -14.96 -14.18 -7.30
CA ASN A 123 -15.04 -14.98 -8.52
C ASN A 123 -14.02 -14.52 -9.56
N LEU A 124 -13.77 -15.38 -10.56
CA LEU A 124 -12.79 -15.10 -11.61
C LEU A 124 -13.14 -13.83 -12.41
N GLN A 125 -14.42 -13.62 -12.72
CA GLN A 125 -14.87 -12.45 -13.49
C GLN A 125 -14.52 -11.14 -12.76
N THR A 126 -14.76 -11.07 -11.46
CA THR A 126 -14.41 -9.91 -10.64
C THR A 126 -12.89 -9.69 -10.57
N LEU A 127 -12.10 -10.76 -10.45
CA LEU A 127 -10.65 -10.65 -10.48
C LEU A 127 -10.16 -10.12 -11.84
N VAL A 128 -10.67 -10.65 -12.93
CA VAL A 128 -10.35 -10.16 -14.28
C VAL A 128 -10.66 -8.66 -14.42
N SER A 129 -11.87 -8.25 -14.05
CA SER A 129 -12.25 -6.83 -14.08
C SER A 129 -11.33 -5.94 -13.23
N ARG A 130 -10.93 -6.40 -12.05
CA ARG A 130 -9.97 -5.66 -11.21
C ARG A 130 -8.60 -5.51 -11.86
N ALA A 131 -8.13 -6.54 -12.56
CA ALA A 131 -6.86 -6.47 -13.30
C ALA A 131 -6.97 -5.48 -14.48
N GLU A 132 -8.04 -5.56 -15.27
CA GLU A 132 -8.31 -4.67 -16.41
C GLU A 132 -8.44 -3.20 -15.98
N MET A 133 -9.12 -2.95 -14.85
CA MET A 133 -9.22 -1.61 -14.24
C MET A 133 -7.94 -1.16 -13.54
N LYS A 134 -6.87 -1.95 -13.58
CA LYS A 134 -5.59 -1.68 -12.91
C LYS A 134 -5.75 -1.33 -11.44
N HIS A 135 -6.59 -2.10 -10.73
CA HIS A 135 -6.88 -1.89 -9.31
C HIS A 135 -5.60 -1.90 -8.44
N TYR A 136 -4.59 -2.67 -8.81
CA TYR A 136 -3.23 -2.57 -8.29
C TYR A 136 -2.35 -1.81 -9.28
N SER A 137 -1.58 -0.85 -8.78
CA SER A 137 -0.66 -0.05 -9.59
C SER A 137 0.40 -0.88 -10.32
N THR A 138 0.71 -2.07 -9.82
CA THR A 138 1.58 -3.06 -10.46
C THR A 138 1.12 -3.42 -11.88
N PHE A 139 -0.18 -3.49 -12.14
CA PHE A 139 -0.70 -3.76 -13.49
C PHE A 139 -0.34 -2.67 -14.51
N SER A 140 -0.05 -1.45 -14.05
CA SER A 140 0.42 -0.37 -14.93
C SER A 140 1.89 -0.49 -15.34
N LEU A 141 2.62 -1.44 -14.76
CA LEU A 141 4.01 -1.74 -15.12
C LEU A 141 4.14 -2.74 -16.28
N TYR A 142 3.02 -3.28 -16.76
CA TYR A 142 2.98 -4.13 -17.94
C TYR A 142 2.77 -3.29 -19.19
N THR A 143 3.40 -3.67 -20.30
CA THR A 143 2.98 -3.21 -21.62
C THR A 143 1.61 -3.81 -21.94
N ILE A 144 0.89 -3.28 -22.93
CA ILE A 144 -0.42 -3.78 -23.32
C ILE A 144 -0.34 -5.27 -23.70
N SER A 145 0.61 -5.65 -24.55
CA SER A 145 0.78 -7.02 -25.01
C SER A 145 1.17 -7.99 -23.88
N GLU A 146 2.08 -7.58 -22.97
CA GLU A 146 2.42 -8.38 -21.79
C GLU A 146 1.22 -8.59 -20.88
N PHE A 147 0.43 -7.53 -20.66
CA PHE A 147 -0.76 -7.60 -19.82
C PHE A 147 -1.80 -8.57 -20.36
N GLU A 148 -2.15 -8.46 -21.64
CA GLU A 148 -3.13 -9.34 -22.30
C GLU A 148 -2.69 -10.81 -22.24
N LYS A 149 -1.43 -11.09 -22.56
CA LYS A 149 -0.85 -12.45 -22.46
C LYS A 149 -0.91 -12.97 -21.05
N SER A 150 -0.50 -12.15 -20.07
CA SER A 150 -0.48 -12.53 -18.65
C SER A 150 -1.90 -12.71 -18.10
N LEU A 151 -2.85 -11.88 -18.52
CA LEU A 151 -4.27 -12.02 -18.14
C LEU A 151 -4.88 -13.33 -18.68
N GLY A 152 -4.58 -13.68 -19.92
CA GLY A 152 -4.98 -14.97 -20.50
C GLY A 152 -4.40 -16.16 -19.72
N LYS A 153 -3.11 -16.08 -19.34
CA LYS A 153 -2.46 -17.10 -18.54
C LYS A 153 -2.99 -17.16 -17.11
N PHE A 154 -3.28 -16.01 -16.49
CA PHE A 154 -3.93 -15.94 -15.19
C PHE A 154 -5.26 -16.70 -15.15
N LYS A 155 -6.13 -16.48 -16.15
CA LYS A 155 -7.40 -17.23 -16.27
C LYS A 155 -7.16 -18.75 -16.31
N GLN A 156 -6.20 -19.22 -17.13
CA GLN A 156 -5.83 -20.63 -17.19
C GLN A 156 -5.31 -21.15 -15.83
N ASN A 157 -4.43 -20.41 -15.18
CA ASN A 157 -3.87 -20.79 -13.88
C ASN A 157 -4.98 -20.92 -12.82
N ILE A 158 -5.96 -20.02 -12.81
CA ILE A 158 -7.10 -20.11 -11.89
C ILE A 158 -7.91 -21.38 -12.14
N TYR A 159 -8.27 -21.69 -13.39
CA TYR A 159 -9.01 -22.92 -13.72
C TYR A 159 -8.25 -24.21 -13.37
N GLN A 160 -6.91 -24.16 -13.42
CA GLN A 160 -6.08 -25.33 -13.07
C GLN A 160 -5.92 -25.53 -11.54
N ASN A 161 -6.03 -24.48 -10.76
CA ASN A 161 -5.73 -24.52 -9.32
C ASN A 161 -6.97 -24.41 -8.42
N PHE A 162 -8.12 -24.02 -8.95
CA PHE A 162 -9.36 -23.88 -8.21
C PHE A 162 -10.48 -24.69 -8.87
N SER A 163 -11.08 -25.57 -8.09
CA SER A 163 -12.22 -26.39 -8.56
C SER A 163 -13.49 -25.57 -8.78
N ASN A 164 -13.61 -24.42 -8.11
CA ASN A 164 -14.76 -23.52 -8.24
C ASN A 164 -14.30 -22.08 -8.52
N PRO A 165 -14.26 -21.66 -9.79
CA PRO A 165 -13.90 -20.30 -10.18
C PRO A 165 -14.87 -19.20 -9.71
N GLU A 166 -16.07 -19.59 -9.24
CA GLU A 166 -17.04 -18.66 -8.66
C GLU A 166 -16.75 -18.36 -7.17
N ASN A 167 -15.88 -19.15 -6.53
CA ASN A 167 -15.49 -18.95 -5.13
C ASN A 167 -14.00 -19.24 -4.94
N ILE A 168 -13.18 -18.33 -5.42
CA ILE A 168 -11.72 -18.35 -5.29
C ILE A 168 -11.35 -17.74 -3.95
N GLN A 169 -10.66 -18.51 -3.11
CA GLN A 169 -10.26 -18.07 -1.77
C GLN A 169 -8.74 -17.91 -1.68
N TRP A 170 -8.30 -16.85 -1.01
CA TRP A 170 -6.87 -16.60 -0.71
C TRP A 170 -6.72 -15.80 0.58
N VAL A 171 -5.48 -15.60 1.01
CA VAL A 171 -5.14 -14.74 2.14
C VAL A 171 -4.31 -13.57 1.62
N ASP A 172 -4.67 -12.37 2.00
CA ASP A 172 -3.85 -11.17 1.88
C ASP A 172 -3.20 -10.85 3.23
N GLU A 173 -1.94 -10.48 3.20
CA GLU A 173 -1.17 -10.16 4.38
C GLU A 173 -0.70 -8.71 4.32
N ASN A 174 -0.71 -8.04 5.47
CA ASN A 174 -0.23 -6.67 5.61
C ASN A 174 0.39 -6.48 7.01
N THR A 175 1.23 -5.49 7.14
CA THR A 175 1.80 -5.09 8.44
C THR A 175 1.48 -3.62 8.71
N LEU A 176 1.07 -3.34 9.94
CA LEU A 176 0.98 -1.99 10.50
C LEU A 176 2.25 -1.70 11.27
N PHE A 177 2.95 -0.63 10.90
CA PHE A 177 4.06 -0.07 11.66
C PHE A 177 3.59 1.18 12.37
N VAL A 178 4.00 1.34 13.62
CA VAL A 178 3.79 2.56 14.40
C VAL A 178 5.16 3.13 14.76
N PHE A 179 5.46 4.30 14.21
CA PHE A 179 6.65 5.07 14.57
C PHE A 179 6.24 6.24 15.48
N GLN A 180 7.07 6.58 16.42
CA GLN A 180 6.88 7.71 17.31
C GLN A 180 8.02 8.70 17.14
N LYS A 181 7.66 9.99 16.99
CA LYS A 181 8.65 11.07 17.05
C LYS A 181 9.09 11.25 18.50
N THR A 182 10.37 11.03 18.75
CA THR A 182 10.98 11.31 20.05
C THR A 182 11.59 12.71 20.05
N LEU A 183 11.81 13.26 21.24
CA LEU A 183 12.63 14.46 21.38
C LEU A 183 14.06 14.16 20.93
N PRO A 184 14.74 15.10 20.28
CA PRO A 184 16.14 14.95 19.91
C PRO A 184 17.04 14.83 21.15
#